data_a679cf8800a0f28de987066d40674ff9
#
_entry.id   a679cf8800a0f28de987066d40674ff9
#
_cell.length_a   1.000
_cell.length_b   1.000
_cell.length_c   1.000
_cell.angle_alpha   90.00
_cell.angle_beta   90.00
_cell.angle_gamma   90.00
#
_symmetry.space_group_name_H-M   'P 1'
#
loop_
_entity.id
_entity.type
_entity.pdbx_description
1 polymer ?
#
loop_
_entity_poly.entity_id
_entity_poly.type
_entity_poly.pdbx_seq_one_letter_code
_entity_poly.pdbx_strand_id
1 'polypeptide(L)'
;SEKKLIKSTPVYAPAGQSTQMIVGASGETDAEIMYTSAYFYKKFKLKRVYYSGYIPISYDDRLPSIGTDVPVLRENRLYQTDWLLRFYGFDIRELLNKDTPNLDTDIDPKLSWALRNLEHFPVDINRADPKMIARIPGVGMKSVHKITQARRYRKLNWEHLKAIGIAFNRAKYFMVCDSRNFEVKDRTAAQIKGLILQESKSKFQQTYGSQLNLFQT
;
A
#
# COMPACT_ATOMS: atom_id res chain seq x y z
N SER A 1 33.70 6.23 -6.23
CA SER A 1 34.81 7.19 -6.18
C SER A 1 35.58 7.27 -7.52
N GLU A 2 35.68 6.19 -8.27
CA GLU A 2 36.39 6.18 -9.58
C GLU A 2 35.75 7.05 -10.67
N LYS A 3 34.43 7.23 -10.61
CA LYS A 3 33.71 8.11 -11.55
C LYS A 3 34.16 9.59 -11.55
N LYS A 4 34.85 10.04 -10.52
CA LYS A 4 35.35 11.41 -10.45
C LYS A 4 36.70 11.62 -11.14
N LEU A 5 37.41 10.53 -11.43
CA LEU A 5 38.78 10.57 -11.97
C LEU A 5 38.84 10.56 -13.49
N ILE A 6 37.87 9.96 -14.17
CA ILE A 6 37.87 9.83 -15.65
C ILE A 6 36.50 10.22 -16.19
N LYS A 7 36.37 11.28 -16.96
CA LYS A 7 35.13 11.78 -17.58
C LYS A 7 34.46 10.73 -18.52
N SER A 8 35.22 9.79 -19.06
CA SER A 8 34.78 8.75 -19.99
C SER A 8 34.50 7.41 -19.36
N THR A 9 34.58 7.26 -18.02
CA THR A 9 34.33 5.98 -17.36
C THR A 9 32.88 5.55 -17.58
N PRO A 10 32.62 4.38 -18.13
CA PRO A 10 31.26 3.87 -18.31
C PRO A 10 30.51 3.78 -16.98
N VAL A 11 29.21 4.04 -17.03
CA VAL A 11 28.35 3.86 -15.84
C VAL A 11 28.26 2.35 -15.57
N TYR A 12 28.76 1.91 -14.42
CA TYR A 12 28.53 0.55 -13.96
C TYR A 12 27.01 0.31 -13.78
N ALA A 13 26.48 -0.77 -14.36
CA ALA A 13 25.06 -1.09 -14.37
C ALA A 13 24.15 0.07 -14.81
N PRO A 14 24.22 0.55 -16.08
CA PRO A 14 23.44 1.69 -16.55
C PRO A 14 21.94 1.47 -16.46
N ALA A 15 21.46 0.23 -16.55
CA ALA A 15 20.07 -0.15 -16.31
C ALA A 15 19.66 -0.10 -14.85
N GLY A 16 20.62 0.04 -13.93
CA GLY A 16 20.44 -0.03 -12.47
C GLY A 16 20.54 -1.46 -11.94
N GLN A 17 20.36 -1.60 -10.62
CA GLN A 17 20.44 -2.85 -9.91
C GLN A 17 19.10 -3.19 -9.25
N SER A 18 18.79 -4.47 -9.15
CA SER A 18 17.67 -5.01 -8.39
C SER A 18 18.13 -6.24 -7.61
N THR A 19 17.36 -6.63 -6.61
CA THR A 19 17.58 -7.85 -5.84
C THR A 19 16.26 -8.55 -5.57
N GLN A 20 16.33 -9.78 -5.07
CA GLN A 20 15.18 -10.57 -4.65
C GLN A 20 15.37 -11.05 -3.21
N MET A 21 14.29 -11.09 -2.45
CA MET A 21 14.21 -11.67 -1.12
C MET A 21 13.19 -12.80 -1.13
N ILE A 22 13.57 -13.94 -0.56
CA ILE A 22 12.65 -15.06 -0.35
C ILE A 22 11.95 -14.83 0.99
N VAL A 23 10.64 -14.89 0.99
CA VAL A 23 9.78 -14.57 2.14
C VAL A 23 9.24 -15.86 2.75
N GLY A 24 9.39 -16.01 4.07
CA GLY A 24 8.86 -17.17 4.79
C GLY A 24 9.73 -18.41 4.72
N ALA A 25 11.00 -18.28 4.31
CA ALA A 25 12.00 -19.34 4.42
C ALA A 25 12.60 -19.44 5.82
N SER A 26 12.60 -18.33 6.57
CA SER A 26 13.09 -18.21 7.94
C SER A 26 12.04 -17.49 8.80
N GLY A 27 12.33 -17.33 10.08
CA GLY A 27 11.42 -16.67 11.05
C GLY A 27 11.41 -15.13 10.99
N GLU A 28 11.84 -14.53 9.87
CA GLU A 28 11.95 -13.08 9.72
C GLU A 28 10.57 -12.39 9.76
N THR A 29 10.53 -11.22 10.38
CA THR A 29 9.37 -10.33 10.39
C THR A 29 9.28 -9.49 9.11
N ASP A 30 8.09 -8.98 8.78
CA ASP A 30 7.93 -8.04 7.66
C ASP A 30 8.71 -6.75 7.89
N ALA A 31 8.87 -6.33 9.15
CA ALA A 31 9.69 -5.18 9.51
C ALA A 31 11.15 -5.39 9.10
N GLU A 32 11.75 -6.53 9.42
CA GLU A 32 13.14 -6.84 9.06
C GLU A 32 13.35 -6.84 7.54
N ILE A 33 12.42 -7.45 6.79
CA ILE A 33 12.44 -7.45 5.32
C ILE A 33 12.36 -6.02 4.78
N MET A 34 11.42 -5.22 5.28
CA MET A 34 11.17 -3.88 4.75
C MET A 34 12.21 -2.85 5.18
N TYR A 35 12.78 -2.97 6.40
CA TYR A 35 13.92 -2.16 6.82
C TYR A 35 15.16 -2.46 5.95
N THR A 36 15.40 -3.72 5.64
CA THR A 36 16.48 -4.14 4.73
C THR A 36 16.27 -3.57 3.33
N SER A 37 15.04 -3.63 2.81
CA SER A 37 14.68 -3.05 1.52
C SER A 37 14.88 -1.53 1.48
N ALA A 38 14.43 -0.82 2.52
CA ALA A 38 14.61 0.62 2.66
C ALA A 38 16.10 1.00 2.72
N TYR A 39 16.91 0.22 3.44
CA TYR A 39 18.37 0.39 3.47
C TYR A 39 18.99 0.21 2.09
N PHE A 40 18.59 -0.80 1.33
CA PHE A 40 19.08 -1.04 -0.02
C PHE A 40 18.74 0.10 -0.98
N TYR A 41 17.53 0.63 -0.93
CA TYR A 41 17.14 1.80 -1.73
C TYR A 41 17.98 3.03 -1.38
N LYS A 42 18.19 3.27 -0.09
CA LYS A 42 18.93 4.45 0.38
C LYS A 42 20.43 4.36 0.09
N LYS A 43 21.07 3.23 0.43
CA LYS A 43 22.52 3.07 0.37
C LYS A 43 23.02 2.65 -1.02
N PHE A 44 22.39 1.65 -1.61
CA PHE A 44 22.83 1.08 -2.90
C PHE A 44 22.04 1.63 -4.09
N LYS A 45 21.03 2.46 -3.84
CA LYS A 45 20.16 3.05 -4.87
C LYS A 45 19.59 2.00 -5.82
N LEU A 46 19.21 0.84 -5.27
CA LEU A 46 18.55 -0.21 -6.04
C LEU A 46 17.29 0.34 -6.71
N LYS A 47 17.00 -0.13 -7.91
CA LYS A 47 15.76 0.22 -8.62
C LYS A 47 14.56 -0.53 -8.06
N ARG A 48 14.76 -1.80 -7.65
CA ARG A 48 13.68 -2.63 -7.15
C ARG A 48 14.21 -3.75 -6.26
N VAL A 49 13.45 -4.06 -5.22
CA VAL A 49 13.51 -5.31 -4.48
C VAL A 49 12.30 -6.15 -4.89
N TYR A 50 12.54 -7.41 -5.23
CA TYR A 50 11.50 -8.40 -5.51
C TYR A 50 11.28 -9.24 -4.27
N TYR A 51 10.03 -9.60 -4.00
CA TYR A 51 9.65 -10.49 -2.91
C TYR A 51 9.03 -11.73 -3.51
N SER A 52 9.46 -12.91 -3.08
CA SER A 52 8.90 -14.19 -3.52
C SER A 52 8.65 -15.08 -2.33
N GLY A 53 7.42 -15.57 -2.19
CA GLY A 53 7.09 -16.56 -1.18
C GLY A 53 7.95 -17.81 -1.35
N TYR A 54 8.45 -18.35 -0.24
CA TYR A 54 9.19 -19.61 -0.25
C TYR A 54 8.27 -20.77 -0.64
N ILE A 55 8.73 -21.60 -1.55
CA ILE A 55 8.03 -22.82 -1.97
C ILE A 55 8.86 -24.02 -1.46
N PRO A 56 8.34 -24.82 -0.51
CA PRO A 56 9.04 -25.99 0.00
C PRO A 56 9.15 -27.09 -1.07
N ILE A 57 10.37 -27.38 -1.53
CA ILE A 57 10.66 -28.40 -2.55
C ILE A 57 11.58 -29.53 -2.08
N SER A 58 12.19 -29.38 -0.89
CA SER A 58 13.12 -30.35 -0.33
C SER A 58 12.93 -30.48 1.17
N TYR A 59 13.34 -31.63 1.71
CA TYR A 59 13.38 -31.84 3.16
C TYR A 59 14.69 -31.24 3.71
N ASP A 60 14.55 -30.21 4.54
CA ASP A 60 15.63 -29.59 5.33
C ASP A 60 15.02 -29.06 6.62
N ASP A 61 15.53 -29.54 7.76
CA ASP A 61 15.00 -29.19 9.12
C ASP A 61 15.11 -27.69 9.44
N ARG A 62 15.91 -26.94 8.69
CA ARG A 62 16.07 -25.48 8.83
C ARG A 62 15.04 -24.68 8.05
N LEU A 63 14.27 -25.33 7.21
CA LEU A 63 13.31 -24.71 6.28
C LEU A 63 11.88 -25.21 6.56
N PRO A 64 10.84 -24.45 6.18
CA PRO A 64 9.46 -24.93 6.24
C PRO A 64 9.29 -26.25 5.49
N SER A 65 8.54 -27.17 6.09
CA SER A 65 8.31 -28.51 5.55
C SER A 65 7.53 -28.49 4.23
N ILE A 66 7.71 -29.54 3.43
CA ILE A 66 6.93 -29.75 2.21
C ILE A 66 5.43 -29.78 2.59
N GLY A 67 4.59 -29.06 1.83
CA GLY A 67 3.17 -28.91 2.09
C GLY A 67 2.82 -27.64 2.89
N THR A 68 3.80 -26.89 3.39
CA THR A 68 3.53 -25.56 3.98
C THR A 68 3.03 -24.60 2.88
N ASP A 69 1.96 -23.87 3.18
CA ASP A 69 1.38 -22.91 2.25
C ASP A 69 2.35 -21.77 1.90
N VAL A 70 2.43 -21.43 0.61
CA VAL A 70 3.21 -20.29 0.13
C VAL A 70 2.59 -18.99 0.64
N PRO A 71 3.35 -18.08 1.27
CA PRO A 71 2.81 -16.88 1.91
C PRO A 71 2.45 -15.77 0.90
N VAL A 72 1.59 -16.06 -0.09
CA VAL A 72 1.21 -15.17 -1.18
C VAL A 72 0.60 -13.86 -0.70
N LEU A 73 -0.24 -13.90 0.34
CA LEU A 73 -0.84 -12.68 0.91
C LEU A 73 0.24 -11.78 1.55
N ARG A 74 1.21 -12.38 2.27
CA ARG A 74 2.33 -11.67 2.86
C ARG A 74 3.21 -11.03 1.79
N GLU A 75 3.53 -11.77 0.72
CA GLU A 75 4.25 -11.26 -0.45
C GLU A 75 3.55 -10.02 -1.05
N ASN A 76 2.25 -10.13 -1.30
CA ASN A 76 1.44 -9.01 -1.82
C ASN A 76 1.47 -7.78 -0.90
N ARG A 77 1.41 -7.96 0.43
CA ARG A 77 1.49 -6.86 1.40
C ARG A 77 2.87 -6.20 1.41
N LEU A 78 3.93 -6.97 1.27
CA LEU A 78 5.29 -6.44 1.13
C LEU A 78 5.43 -5.58 -0.15
N TYR A 79 4.92 -6.04 -1.30
CA TYR A 79 4.88 -5.22 -2.52
C TYR A 79 4.08 -3.93 -2.36
N GLN A 80 2.94 -3.98 -1.67
CA GLN A 80 2.15 -2.78 -1.38
C GLN A 80 2.90 -1.81 -0.48
N THR A 81 3.61 -2.31 0.55
CA THR A 81 4.45 -1.51 1.44
C THR A 81 5.62 -0.88 0.69
N ASP A 82 6.32 -1.64 -0.15
CA ASP A 82 7.39 -1.15 -1.02
C ASP A 82 6.91 0.01 -1.91
N TRP A 83 5.70 -0.12 -2.45
CA TRP A 83 5.07 0.91 -3.26
C TRP A 83 4.81 2.21 -2.47
N LEU A 84 4.37 2.11 -1.21
CA LEU A 84 4.17 3.25 -0.33
C LEU A 84 5.48 3.97 -0.01
N LEU A 85 6.56 3.23 0.24
CA LEU A 85 7.89 3.81 0.49
C LEU A 85 8.41 4.58 -0.73
N ARG A 86 8.35 3.96 -1.91
CA ARG A 86 8.99 4.52 -3.12
C ARG A 86 8.20 5.65 -3.77
N PHE A 87 6.89 5.65 -3.69
CA PHE A 87 6.05 6.55 -4.48
C PHE A 87 5.11 7.44 -3.67
N TYR A 88 4.80 7.09 -2.41
CA TYR A 88 3.87 7.87 -1.58
C TYR A 88 4.56 8.66 -0.48
N GLY A 89 5.89 8.52 -0.34
CA GLY A 89 6.69 9.24 0.64
C GLY A 89 6.43 8.82 2.08
N PHE A 90 6.05 7.56 2.30
CA PHE A 90 6.02 6.98 3.65
C PHE A 90 7.44 6.64 4.11
N ASP A 91 7.71 6.85 5.40
CA ASP A 91 8.85 6.24 6.08
C ASP A 91 8.46 4.84 6.54
N ILE A 92 9.40 3.89 6.52
CA ILE A 92 9.12 2.52 6.95
C ILE A 92 8.67 2.45 8.41
N ARG A 93 9.19 3.35 9.26
CA ARG A 93 8.85 3.43 10.69
C ARG A 93 7.41 3.86 10.95
N GLU A 94 6.77 4.53 9.98
CA GLU A 94 5.34 4.84 10.05
C GLU A 94 4.47 3.59 9.81
N LEU A 95 4.95 2.66 8.99
CA LEU A 95 4.20 1.47 8.56
C LEU A 95 4.42 0.29 9.50
N LEU A 96 5.67 0.04 9.88
CA LEU A 96 6.11 -1.09 10.70
C LEU A 96 7.03 -0.61 11.83
N ASN A 97 6.85 -1.16 13.03
CA ASN A 97 7.66 -0.88 14.21
C ASN A 97 7.73 -2.11 15.12
N LYS A 98 8.31 -1.98 16.32
CA LYS A 98 8.44 -3.09 17.28
C LYS A 98 7.09 -3.63 17.75
N ASP A 99 6.07 -2.77 17.86
CA ASP A 99 4.73 -3.16 18.34
C ASP A 99 3.90 -3.78 17.21
N THR A 100 4.21 -3.44 15.96
CA THR A 100 3.55 -3.96 14.76
C THR A 100 4.61 -4.42 13.76
N PRO A 101 5.30 -5.55 14.03
CA PRO A 101 6.41 -6.03 13.20
C PRO A 101 5.94 -6.70 11.91
N ASN A 102 4.67 -7.11 11.84
CA ASN A 102 4.11 -7.78 10.67
C ASN A 102 2.93 -6.99 10.07
N LEU A 103 2.76 -7.10 8.77
CA LEU A 103 1.68 -6.47 8.03
C LEU A 103 0.35 -7.19 8.26
N ASP A 104 -0.74 -6.42 8.29
CA ASP A 104 -2.10 -6.97 8.35
C ASP A 104 -2.41 -7.69 7.03
N THR A 105 -2.81 -8.96 7.09
CA THR A 105 -3.17 -9.75 5.91
C THR A 105 -4.56 -9.42 5.38
N ASP A 106 -5.50 -8.96 6.23
CA ASP A 106 -6.88 -8.66 5.84
C ASP A 106 -7.00 -7.35 5.06
N ILE A 107 -6.20 -6.35 5.44
CA ILE A 107 -6.26 -5.00 4.87
C ILE A 107 -4.91 -4.57 4.30
N ASP A 108 -4.92 -3.62 3.36
CA ASP A 108 -3.69 -3.11 2.79
C ASP A 108 -2.92 -2.20 3.78
N PRO A 109 -1.58 -2.07 3.63
CA PRO A 109 -0.75 -1.33 4.57
C PRO A 109 -1.12 0.15 4.73
N LYS A 110 -1.66 0.78 3.68
CA LYS A 110 -2.09 2.18 3.72
C LYS A 110 -3.35 2.34 4.57
N LEU A 111 -4.30 1.43 4.46
CA LEU A 111 -5.49 1.41 5.30
C LEU A 111 -5.12 1.07 6.75
N SER A 112 -4.23 0.11 6.97
CA SER A 112 -3.72 -0.24 8.30
C SER A 112 -3.08 0.98 8.98
N TRP A 113 -2.24 1.74 8.26
CA TRP A 113 -1.66 2.98 8.76
C TRP A 113 -2.72 4.02 9.12
N ALA A 114 -3.69 4.26 8.23
CA ALA A 114 -4.73 5.26 8.45
C ALA A 114 -5.61 4.94 9.66
N LEU A 115 -5.92 3.66 9.90
CA LEU A 115 -6.69 3.22 11.07
C LEU A 115 -5.94 3.38 12.39
N ARG A 116 -4.61 3.32 12.37
CA ARG A 116 -3.75 3.57 13.55
C ARG A 116 -3.50 5.06 13.82
N ASN A 117 -3.81 5.93 12.85
CA ASN A 117 -3.53 7.37 12.90
C ASN A 117 -4.80 8.16 12.57
N LEU A 118 -5.93 7.81 13.20
CA LEU A 118 -7.24 8.43 12.92
C LEU A 118 -7.27 9.91 13.30
N GLU A 119 -6.37 10.36 14.18
CA GLU A 119 -6.23 11.78 14.57
C GLU A 119 -5.86 12.70 13.39
N HIS A 120 -5.28 12.14 12.31
CA HIS A 120 -4.99 12.88 11.08
C HIS A 120 -6.19 13.00 10.14
N PHE A 121 -7.31 12.36 10.46
CA PHE A 121 -8.49 12.29 9.61
C PHE A 121 -9.74 12.89 10.29
N PRO A 122 -10.70 13.38 9.53
CA PRO A 122 -10.75 13.43 8.07
C PRO A 122 -9.92 14.58 7.46
N VAL A 123 -9.38 14.33 6.26
CA VAL A 123 -8.56 15.30 5.50
C VAL A 123 -9.45 16.14 4.59
N ASP A 124 -9.38 17.47 4.68
CA ASP A 124 -10.04 18.37 3.73
C ASP A 124 -9.31 18.39 2.38
N ILE A 125 -9.93 17.77 1.38
CA ILE A 125 -9.38 17.63 0.03
C ILE A 125 -9.07 18.98 -0.64
N ASN A 126 -9.86 20.01 -0.31
CA ASN A 126 -9.71 21.33 -0.92
C ASN A 126 -8.56 22.15 -0.32
N ARG A 127 -8.11 21.80 0.90
CA ARG A 127 -7.10 22.57 1.65
C ARG A 127 -5.81 21.80 1.94
N ALA A 128 -5.91 20.50 2.16
CA ALA A 128 -4.79 19.70 2.66
C ALA A 128 -3.59 19.68 1.71
N ASP A 129 -2.41 19.45 2.30
CA ASP A 129 -1.18 19.21 1.56
C ASP A 129 -1.31 17.93 0.69
N PRO A 130 -0.78 17.92 -0.54
CA PRO A 130 -0.78 16.73 -1.41
C PRO A 130 -0.22 15.47 -0.75
N LYS A 131 0.76 15.60 0.16
CA LYS A 131 1.30 14.46 0.92
C LYS A 131 0.25 13.85 1.84
N MET A 132 -0.58 14.67 2.49
CA MET A 132 -1.69 14.18 3.32
C MET A 132 -2.80 13.55 2.48
N ILE A 133 -3.13 14.13 1.32
CA ILE A 133 -4.07 13.52 0.37
C ILE A 133 -3.56 12.15 -0.10
N ALA A 134 -2.26 11.99 -0.33
CA ALA A 134 -1.64 10.72 -0.70
C ALA A 134 -1.76 9.65 0.39
N ARG A 135 -1.93 10.03 1.66
CA ARG A 135 -2.11 9.12 2.79
C ARG A 135 -3.53 8.57 2.93
N ILE A 136 -4.51 9.17 2.25
CA ILE A 136 -5.91 8.72 2.30
C ILE A 136 -6.06 7.33 1.64
N PRO A 137 -6.60 6.32 2.34
CA PRO A 137 -6.93 5.03 1.74
C PRO A 137 -7.87 5.19 0.55
N GLY A 138 -7.57 4.49 -0.56
CA GLY A 138 -8.36 4.60 -1.78
C GLY A 138 -8.02 5.78 -2.71
N VAL A 139 -7.08 6.65 -2.33
CA VAL A 139 -6.57 7.73 -3.20
C VAL A 139 -5.19 7.36 -3.73
N GLY A 140 -5.07 7.14 -5.04
CA GLY A 140 -3.80 6.84 -5.73
C GLY A 140 -3.04 8.11 -6.11
N MET A 141 -1.72 8.01 -6.40
CA MET A 141 -0.89 9.17 -6.77
C MET A 141 -1.42 9.91 -8.02
N LYS A 142 -1.96 9.19 -9.01
CA LYS A 142 -2.64 9.80 -10.16
C LYS A 142 -3.85 10.65 -9.73
N SER A 143 -4.64 10.15 -8.76
CA SER A 143 -5.78 10.90 -8.21
C SER A 143 -5.33 12.10 -7.38
N VAL A 144 -4.25 11.97 -6.59
CA VAL A 144 -3.63 13.12 -5.88
C VAL A 144 -3.28 14.23 -6.85
N HIS A 145 -2.62 13.90 -7.95
CA HIS A 145 -2.25 14.89 -8.97
C HIS A 145 -3.48 15.56 -9.57
N LYS A 146 -4.48 14.79 -10.01
CA LYS A 146 -5.75 15.33 -10.56
C LYS A 146 -6.48 16.23 -9.54
N ILE A 147 -6.60 15.81 -8.28
CA ILE A 147 -7.20 16.59 -7.20
C ILE A 147 -6.46 17.92 -7.04
N THR A 148 -5.14 17.88 -6.93
CA THR A 148 -4.31 19.07 -6.73
C THR A 148 -4.42 20.06 -7.89
N GLN A 149 -4.54 19.58 -9.12
CA GLN A 149 -4.77 20.43 -10.28
C GLN A 149 -6.20 20.99 -10.29
N ALA A 150 -7.21 20.16 -10.15
CA ALA A 150 -8.62 20.55 -10.28
C ALA A 150 -9.05 21.56 -9.21
N ARG A 151 -8.57 21.43 -7.95
CA ARG A 151 -8.93 22.35 -6.87
C ARG A 151 -8.39 23.78 -7.03
N ARG A 152 -7.46 24.02 -7.96
CA ARG A 152 -6.97 25.36 -8.31
C ARG A 152 -8.02 26.19 -9.02
N TYR A 153 -8.95 25.53 -9.71
CA TYR A 153 -9.95 26.20 -10.55
C TYR A 153 -11.32 26.25 -9.87
N ARG A 154 -11.63 25.29 -9.00
CA ARG A 154 -12.92 25.22 -8.30
C ARG A 154 -12.84 24.37 -7.03
N LYS A 155 -13.73 24.63 -6.08
CA LYS A 155 -13.94 23.75 -4.94
C LYS A 155 -14.48 22.41 -5.41
N LEU A 156 -13.82 21.31 -4.98
CA LEU A 156 -14.21 19.95 -5.34
C LEU A 156 -15.31 19.46 -4.39
N ASN A 157 -16.23 18.69 -4.95
CA ASN A 157 -17.28 17.95 -4.25
C ASN A 157 -17.14 16.44 -4.49
N TRP A 158 -18.02 15.64 -3.91
CA TRP A 158 -17.99 14.18 -4.02
C TRP A 158 -18.15 13.65 -5.45
N GLU A 159 -18.92 14.32 -6.29
CA GLU A 159 -19.13 13.94 -7.70
C GLU A 159 -17.82 14.11 -8.50
N HIS A 160 -17.14 15.22 -8.30
CA HIS A 160 -15.83 15.46 -8.90
C HIS A 160 -14.81 14.40 -8.47
N LEU A 161 -14.81 14.01 -7.20
CA LEU A 161 -13.89 13.00 -6.69
C LEU A 161 -14.17 11.60 -7.25
N LYS A 162 -15.46 11.23 -7.43
CA LYS A 162 -15.84 10.00 -8.12
C LYS A 162 -15.37 10.00 -9.58
N ALA A 163 -15.57 11.12 -10.30
CA ALA A 163 -15.11 11.27 -11.68
C ALA A 163 -13.57 11.22 -11.81
N ILE A 164 -12.83 11.68 -10.81
CA ILE A 164 -11.36 11.54 -10.76
C ILE A 164 -10.92 10.08 -10.66
N GLY A 165 -11.78 9.19 -10.17
CA GLY A 165 -11.52 7.75 -10.07
C GLY A 165 -10.86 7.34 -8.76
N ILE A 166 -11.24 7.93 -7.64
CA ILE A 166 -10.86 7.45 -6.30
C ILE A 166 -11.66 6.19 -5.92
N ALA A 167 -11.11 5.35 -5.07
CA ALA A 167 -11.84 4.22 -4.48
C ALA A 167 -12.77 4.76 -3.38
N PHE A 168 -13.92 5.31 -3.79
CA PHE A 168 -14.85 6.08 -2.97
C PHE A 168 -15.26 5.37 -1.67
N ASN A 169 -15.58 4.07 -1.74
CA ASN A 169 -16.03 3.28 -0.59
C ASN A 169 -15.01 3.20 0.55
N ARG A 170 -13.72 3.35 0.21
CA ARG A 170 -12.64 3.43 1.20
C ARG A 170 -12.37 4.86 1.62
N ALA A 171 -12.26 5.76 0.62
CA ALA A 171 -11.81 7.13 0.84
C ALA A 171 -12.80 7.98 1.64
N LYS A 172 -14.11 7.72 1.52
CA LYS A 172 -15.17 8.48 2.19
C LYS A 172 -15.05 8.56 3.72
N TYR A 173 -14.40 7.57 4.33
CA TYR A 173 -14.17 7.53 5.79
C TYR A 173 -12.97 8.36 6.25
N PHE A 174 -12.15 8.86 5.33
CA PHE A 174 -10.88 9.52 5.66
C PHE A 174 -10.75 10.94 5.10
N MET A 175 -11.80 11.45 4.45
CA MET A 175 -11.74 12.78 3.85
C MET A 175 -13.07 13.51 3.90
N VAL A 176 -12.98 14.84 3.75
CA VAL A 176 -14.12 15.75 3.56
C VAL A 176 -13.85 16.65 2.36
N CYS A 177 -14.92 17.10 1.67
CA CYS A 177 -14.81 18.02 0.55
C CYS A 177 -15.91 19.08 0.50
N ASP A 178 -17.04 18.83 1.16
CA ASP A 178 -18.16 19.75 1.29
C ASP A 178 -18.86 19.55 2.65
N SER A 179 -20.03 20.17 2.83
CA SER A 179 -20.82 20.07 4.07
C SER A 179 -21.42 18.68 4.35
N ARG A 180 -21.41 17.78 3.36
CA ARG A 180 -21.83 16.39 3.54
C ARG A 180 -20.68 15.56 4.09
N ASN A 181 -20.56 15.53 5.41
CA ASN A 181 -19.63 14.63 6.07
C ASN A 181 -20.29 13.25 6.15
N PHE A 182 -19.66 12.25 5.56
CA PHE A 182 -19.91 10.89 5.99
C PHE A 182 -19.40 10.81 7.43
N GLU A 183 -20.29 10.51 8.37
CA GLU A 183 -20.04 10.52 9.81
C GLU A 183 -18.82 9.66 10.18
N VAL A 184 -17.66 10.30 10.28
CA VAL A 184 -16.40 9.64 10.62
C VAL A 184 -15.99 9.94 12.06
N LYS A 185 -16.45 11.09 12.60
CA LYS A 185 -15.94 11.62 13.87
C LYS A 185 -16.16 10.72 15.09
N ASP A 186 -17.15 9.81 15.04
CA ASP A 186 -17.55 9.00 16.20
C ASP A 186 -17.29 7.51 16.01
N ARG A 187 -16.55 7.10 14.94
CA ARG A 187 -16.30 5.69 14.67
C ARG A 187 -14.91 5.27 15.08
N THR A 188 -14.83 4.12 15.73
CA THR A 188 -13.55 3.48 16.07
C THR A 188 -12.88 2.88 14.84
N ALA A 189 -11.57 2.65 14.89
CA ALA A 189 -10.81 1.98 13.85
C ALA A 189 -11.40 0.60 13.48
N ALA A 190 -11.87 -0.17 14.47
CA ALA A 190 -12.49 -1.47 14.26
C ALA A 190 -13.82 -1.37 13.48
N GLN A 191 -14.65 -0.37 13.79
CA GLN A 191 -15.89 -0.12 13.05
C GLN A 191 -15.64 0.26 11.60
N ILE A 192 -14.67 1.15 11.34
CA ILE A 192 -14.30 1.56 9.97
C ILE A 192 -13.74 0.35 9.20
N LYS A 193 -12.84 -0.44 9.81
CA LYS A 193 -12.31 -1.68 9.22
C LYS A 193 -13.46 -2.63 8.81
N GLY A 194 -14.39 -2.87 9.74
CA GLY A 194 -15.55 -3.74 9.50
C GLY A 194 -16.41 -3.30 8.31
N LEU A 195 -16.76 -2.02 8.25
CA LEU A 195 -17.56 -1.45 7.15
C LEU A 195 -16.85 -1.58 5.79
N ILE A 196 -15.57 -1.28 5.72
CA ILE A 196 -14.78 -1.38 4.48
C ILE A 196 -14.70 -2.83 4.01
N LEU A 197 -14.49 -3.79 4.91
CA LEU A 197 -14.43 -5.21 4.58
C LEU A 197 -15.80 -5.74 4.12
N GLN A 198 -16.88 -5.33 4.76
CA GLN A 198 -18.25 -5.70 4.38
C GLN A 198 -18.61 -5.18 2.99
N GLU A 199 -18.32 -3.90 2.70
CA GLU A 199 -18.57 -3.31 1.38
C GLU A 199 -17.72 -3.95 0.26
N SER A 200 -16.51 -4.43 0.57
CA SER A 200 -15.67 -5.13 -0.40
C SER A 200 -16.20 -6.53 -0.73
N LYS A 201 -16.70 -7.27 0.28
CA LYS A 201 -17.33 -8.60 0.10
C LYS A 201 -18.61 -8.51 -0.72
N SER A 202 -19.47 -7.52 -0.44
CA SER A 202 -20.73 -7.34 -1.18
C SER A 202 -20.50 -7.04 -2.66
N LYS A 203 -19.49 -6.23 -2.99
CA LYS A 203 -19.10 -5.96 -4.38
C LYS A 203 -18.55 -7.20 -5.07
N PHE A 204 -17.74 -8.00 -4.39
CA PHE A 204 -17.23 -9.26 -4.95
C PHE A 204 -18.37 -10.21 -5.28
N GLN A 205 -19.34 -10.39 -4.36
CA GLN A 205 -20.52 -11.24 -4.58
C GLN A 205 -21.39 -10.73 -5.74
N GLN A 206 -21.60 -9.40 -5.88
CA GLN A 206 -22.34 -8.83 -6.99
C GLN A 206 -21.65 -9.04 -8.34
N THR A 207 -20.33 -8.95 -8.39
CA THR A 207 -19.56 -9.08 -9.62
C THR A 207 -19.44 -10.53 -10.08
N TYR A 208 -19.20 -11.47 -9.16
CA TYR A 208 -18.98 -12.88 -9.48
C TYR A 208 -20.23 -13.74 -9.36
N GLY A 209 -21.18 -13.38 -8.50
CA GLY A 209 -22.49 -14.05 -8.41
C GLY A 209 -23.32 -13.93 -9.68
N SER A 210 -23.20 -12.81 -10.41
CA SER A 210 -23.86 -12.64 -11.72
C SER A 210 -23.18 -13.45 -12.84
N GLN A 211 -21.89 -13.76 -12.74
CA GLN A 211 -21.19 -14.60 -13.72
C GLN A 211 -21.50 -16.10 -13.54
N LEU A 212 -21.69 -16.57 -12.31
CA LEU A 212 -22.03 -17.97 -12.04
C LEU A 212 -23.43 -18.34 -12.53
N ASN A 213 -24.36 -17.39 -12.56
CA ASN A 213 -25.73 -17.61 -13.09
C ASN A 213 -25.81 -17.69 -14.64
N LEU A 214 -24.74 -17.30 -15.35
CA LEU A 214 -24.68 -17.40 -16.83
C LEU A 214 -24.24 -18.81 -17.30
N PHE A 215 -23.78 -19.68 -16.41
CA PHE A 215 -23.33 -21.04 -16.73
C PHE A 215 -24.27 -22.13 -16.19
N GLN A 216 -25.45 -21.76 -15.67
CA GLN A 216 -26.48 -22.70 -15.15
C GLN A 216 -27.74 -22.77 -16.01
N THR A 217 -27.66 -22.44 -17.31
CA THR A 217 -28.74 -22.68 -18.28
C THR A 217 -28.35 -23.71 -19.30
#